data_4b2c03c123885f6bcc4841141fbd0e67
#
_entry.id   4b2c03c123885f6bcc4841141fbd0e67
#
_cell.length_a   1.000
_cell.length_b   1.000
_cell.length_c   1.000
_cell.angle_alpha   90.00
_cell.angle_beta   90.00
_cell.angle_gamma   90.00
#
_symmetry.space_group_name_H-M   'P 1'
#
loop_
_entity.id
_entity.type
_entity.pdbx_description
1 polymer ?
#
loop_
_entity_poly.entity_id
_entity_poly.type
_entity_poly.pdbx_seq_one_letter_code
_entity_poly.pdbx_strand_id
1 'polypeptide(L)'
;MATAIAAEGLGKRYRIGEMQQAYGTLRDSVVGLVRRAGHRSHREEIWALRDVDLEVREGEVVGLIGRNGAGKSTLLRVLTRITAPTTGRAEIRGRVGSLLEVGTGFHPELTGRENVFLNGAVLGMKRREIQRKFDDIVEFSGIGQFLDTPVKRYSSGMYVRLAFSVAAHLEPEILLVDEVLAVGDAEFQRRCLGRMEDFGESGRTVIFVSHNMQTIAQLCDRAMLLEGGTVVADGPSPDIVATYLQSVHGSGSHQQWPDLAEAPGDDLARMRSVRVVDEDGVTTGAVDVRHPVGIEIGFVVLRAGPPLVPKIKVYDKNGDVAFNAMDVHPRWLEPLAPGEHVATAWIPPNLLNEGLVSVDVGIFSMAAPKLHPHTGAYDAVSFHVQDPGEGDSARGLFTGQWKGVVRPLLEWTVEQR
;
A
#
# COMPACT_ATOMS: atom_id res chain seq x y z
N MET A 1 9.60 -0.62 30.30
CA MET A 1 8.20 -0.52 29.84
C MET A 1 7.64 -1.93 29.86
N ALA A 2 6.37 -2.12 30.25
CA ALA A 2 5.75 -3.45 30.22
C ALA A 2 5.42 -3.86 28.79
N THR A 3 5.27 -5.16 28.55
CA THR A 3 4.86 -5.68 27.25
C THR A 3 3.33 -5.65 27.15
N ALA A 4 2.80 -4.95 26.14
CA ALA A 4 1.37 -4.88 25.84
C ALA A 4 0.89 -6.08 25.01
N ILE A 5 1.69 -6.49 24.03
CA ILE A 5 1.40 -7.64 23.15
C ILE A 5 2.66 -8.49 23.06
N ALA A 6 2.53 -9.80 23.28
CA ALA A 6 3.56 -10.79 23.02
C ALA A 6 2.97 -11.96 22.24
N ALA A 7 3.62 -12.37 21.16
CA ALA A 7 3.27 -13.57 20.41
C ALA A 7 4.51 -14.45 20.24
N GLU A 8 4.35 -15.77 20.41
CA GLU A 8 5.41 -16.77 20.33
C GLU A 8 4.97 -17.92 19.41
N GLY A 9 5.75 -18.14 18.34
CA GLY A 9 5.54 -19.21 17.37
C GLY A 9 4.16 -19.18 16.73
N LEU A 10 3.59 -17.98 16.54
CA LEU A 10 2.21 -17.79 16.11
C LEU A 10 2.02 -18.25 14.66
N GLY A 11 1.18 -19.25 14.45
CA GLY A 11 0.85 -19.74 13.12
C GLY A 11 -0.65 -19.83 12.87
N LYS A 12 -1.05 -19.52 11.63
CA LYS A 12 -2.44 -19.67 11.19
C LYS A 12 -2.51 -20.31 9.83
N ARG A 13 -3.22 -21.45 9.77
CA ARG A 13 -3.45 -22.22 8.57
C ARG A 13 -4.92 -22.18 8.18
N TYR A 14 -5.18 -22.02 6.89
CA TYR A 14 -6.50 -22.12 6.29
C TYR A 14 -6.57 -23.30 5.32
N ARG A 15 -7.75 -23.90 5.18
CA ARG A 15 -8.04 -24.93 4.19
C ARG A 15 -8.82 -24.32 3.04
N ILE A 16 -8.33 -24.50 1.79
CA ILE A 16 -9.02 -24.03 0.60
C ILE A 16 -10.10 -25.05 0.24
N GLY A 17 -11.29 -24.53 -0.12
CA GLY A 17 -12.42 -25.35 -0.60
C GLY A 17 -13.39 -25.84 0.48
N GLU A 18 -13.23 -25.47 1.75
CA GLU A 18 -14.30 -25.62 2.74
C GLU A 18 -15.13 -24.32 2.81
N MET A 19 -16.36 -24.35 2.28
CA MET A 19 -17.39 -23.44 2.73
C MET A 19 -17.59 -23.72 4.22
N GLN A 20 -17.31 -22.75 5.09
CA GLN A 20 -17.71 -22.82 6.49
C GLN A 20 -19.24 -22.83 6.52
N GLN A 21 -19.83 -24.01 6.64
CA GLN A 21 -21.25 -24.16 6.95
C GLN A 21 -21.44 -23.74 8.42
N ALA A 22 -21.75 -22.46 8.61
CA ALA A 22 -22.06 -21.93 9.94
C ALA A 22 -23.35 -22.54 10.53
N TYR A 23 -24.23 -23.14 9.70
CA TYR A 23 -25.47 -23.77 10.13
C TYR A 23 -25.79 -24.96 9.21
N GLY A 24 -25.15 -26.11 9.44
CA GLY A 24 -25.56 -27.39 8.80
C GLY A 24 -26.71 -28.03 9.57
N THR A 25 -27.81 -28.35 8.89
CA THR A 25 -28.87 -29.20 9.48
C THR A 25 -28.34 -30.65 9.61
N LEU A 26 -28.89 -31.43 10.55
CA LEU A 26 -28.55 -32.86 10.73
C LEU A 26 -28.66 -33.66 9.43
N ARG A 27 -29.56 -33.24 8.51
CA ARG A 27 -29.77 -33.84 7.19
C ARG A 27 -28.56 -33.64 6.26
N ASP A 28 -27.91 -32.50 6.31
CA ASP A 28 -26.72 -32.18 5.50
C ASP A 28 -25.49 -32.96 5.97
N SER A 29 -25.43 -33.30 7.24
CA SER A 29 -24.36 -34.12 7.82
C SER A 29 -24.41 -35.58 7.33
N VAL A 30 -25.62 -36.16 7.14
CA VAL A 30 -25.80 -37.53 6.66
C VAL A 30 -25.54 -37.63 5.13
N VAL A 31 -25.98 -36.65 4.35
CA VAL A 31 -25.70 -36.58 2.89
C VAL A 31 -24.21 -36.37 2.64
N GLY A 32 -23.52 -35.58 3.48
CA GLY A 32 -22.07 -35.35 3.42
C GLY A 32 -21.26 -36.63 3.66
N LEU A 33 -21.72 -37.56 4.51
CA LEU A 33 -21.04 -38.83 4.77
C LEU A 33 -21.01 -39.75 3.54
N VAL A 34 -22.09 -39.81 2.79
CA VAL A 34 -22.22 -40.66 1.59
C VAL A 34 -21.46 -40.12 0.39
N ARG A 35 -21.36 -38.79 0.24
CA ARG A 35 -20.55 -38.15 -0.81
C ARG A 35 -19.04 -38.18 -0.57
N ARG A 36 -18.60 -38.40 0.67
CA ARG A 36 -17.16 -38.46 1.05
C ARG A 36 -16.45 -39.74 0.60
N ALA A 37 -17.16 -40.77 0.17
CA ALA A 37 -16.55 -42.06 -0.19
C ALA A 37 -15.90 -42.13 -1.58
N GLY A 38 -15.98 -41.06 -2.42
CA GLY A 38 -15.58 -41.17 -3.82
C GLY A 38 -14.60 -40.10 -4.35
N HIS A 39 -14.30 -39.02 -3.62
CA HIS A 39 -13.37 -38.00 -4.10
C HIS A 39 -12.31 -37.69 -3.06
N ARG A 40 -11.09 -38.15 -3.28
CA ARG A 40 -9.87 -37.56 -2.67
C ARG A 40 -9.67 -36.19 -3.33
N SER A 41 -10.38 -35.15 -2.85
CA SER A 41 -9.98 -33.79 -3.18
C SER A 41 -8.64 -33.53 -2.51
N HIS A 42 -7.63 -33.17 -3.25
CA HIS A 42 -6.40 -32.59 -2.72
C HIS A 42 -6.83 -31.32 -1.97
N ARG A 43 -6.89 -31.44 -0.63
CA ARG A 43 -7.17 -30.29 0.23
C ARG A 43 -5.87 -29.48 0.30
N GLU A 44 -5.86 -28.39 -0.40
CA GLU A 44 -4.76 -27.46 -0.37
C GLU A 44 -4.83 -26.64 0.94
N GLU A 45 -3.79 -26.74 1.77
CA GLU A 45 -3.68 -25.99 3.01
C GLU A 45 -2.71 -24.82 2.78
N ILE A 46 -3.14 -23.61 3.12
CA ILE A 46 -2.30 -22.41 3.04
C ILE A 46 -2.01 -21.88 4.43
N TRP A 47 -0.74 -21.67 4.72
CA TRP A 47 -0.31 -20.96 5.89
C TRP A 47 -0.35 -19.46 5.63
N ALA A 48 -1.26 -18.78 6.33
CA ALA A 48 -1.34 -17.31 6.29
C ALA A 48 -0.38 -16.65 7.32
N LEU A 49 -0.05 -17.37 8.40
CA LEU A 49 1.02 -17.02 9.34
C LEU A 49 1.80 -18.28 9.67
N ARG A 50 3.10 -18.14 9.81
CA ARG A 50 4.01 -19.24 10.12
C ARG A 50 5.11 -18.76 11.05
N ASP A 51 5.11 -19.30 12.26
CA ASP A 51 6.16 -19.09 13.26
C ASP A 51 6.47 -17.60 13.49
N VAL A 52 5.42 -16.80 13.75
CA VAL A 52 5.52 -15.36 13.95
C VAL A 52 5.77 -15.10 15.43
N ASP A 53 6.93 -14.48 15.72
CA ASP A 53 7.27 -13.91 17.01
C ASP A 53 7.15 -12.40 16.93
N LEU A 54 6.49 -11.78 17.90
CA LEU A 54 6.42 -10.34 18.01
C LEU A 54 6.28 -9.90 19.47
N GLU A 55 6.88 -8.77 19.79
CA GLU A 55 6.71 -8.09 21.06
C GLU A 55 6.42 -6.61 20.80
N VAL A 56 5.36 -6.08 21.42
CA VAL A 56 5.01 -4.65 21.39
C VAL A 56 4.90 -4.15 22.83
N ARG A 57 5.61 -3.09 23.14
CA ARG A 57 5.64 -2.48 24.47
C ARG A 57 4.47 -1.52 24.67
N GLU A 58 4.13 -1.27 25.93
CA GLU A 58 3.14 -0.24 26.28
C GLU A 58 3.58 1.13 25.77
N GLY A 59 2.69 1.83 25.09
CA GLY A 59 2.93 3.17 24.51
C GLY A 59 3.70 3.17 23.21
N GLU A 60 4.01 2.00 22.63
CA GLU A 60 4.74 1.89 21.37
C GLU A 60 3.77 1.98 20.17
N VAL A 61 4.17 2.74 19.14
CA VAL A 61 3.47 2.82 17.85
C VAL A 61 4.26 2.02 16.82
N VAL A 62 3.70 0.89 16.40
CA VAL A 62 4.38 -0.07 15.51
C VAL A 62 3.68 -0.16 14.17
N GLY A 63 4.42 0.04 13.09
CA GLY A 63 3.96 -0.20 11.72
C GLY A 63 4.05 -1.68 11.34
N LEU A 64 3.00 -2.24 10.75
CA LEU A 64 3.03 -3.58 10.16
C LEU A 64 2.89 -3.45 8.65
N ILE A 65 3.96 -3.72 7.92
CA ILE A 65 4.04 -3.58 6.47
C ILE A 65 4.28 -4.93 5.77
N GLY A 66 4.03 -4.97 4.46
CA GLY A 66 4.19 -6.17 3.64
C GLY A 66 3.21 -6.21 2.48
N ARG A 67 3.47 -7.04 1.48
CA ARG A 67 2.64 -7.18 0.27
C ARG A 67 1.23 -7.69 0.58
N ASN A 68 0.31 -7.56 -0.39
CA ASN A 68 -1.00 -8.18 -0.31
C ASN A 68 -0.86 -9.70 -0.18
N GLY A 69 -1.57 -10.30 0.78
CA GLY A 69 -1.44 -11.73 1.09
C GLY A 69 -0.27 -12.09 2.04
N ALA A 70 0.54 -11.13 2.50
CA ALA A 70 1.65 -11.39 3.43
C ALA A 70 1.21 -11.90 4.82
N GLY A 71 -0.08 -11.78 5.18
CA GLY A 71 -0.61 -12.24 6.46
C GLY A 71 -1.03 -11.14 7.43
N LYS A 72 -0.84 -9.84 7.10
CA LYS A 72 -1.12 -8.68 7.96
C LYS A 72 -2.52 -8.72 8.60
N SER A 73 -3.57 -8.77 7.78
CA SER A 73 -4.96 -8.81 8.28
C SER A 73 -5.27 -10.08 9.06
N THR A 74 -4.58 -11.21 8.77
CA THR A 74 -4.70 -12.45 9.55
C THR A 74 -4.08 -12.26 10.93
N LEU A 75 -2.91 -11.64 11.03
CA LEU A 75 -2.26 -11.33 12.31
C LEU A 75 -3.17 -10.43 13.15
N LEU A 76 -3.70 -9.35 12.59
CA LEU A 76 -4.64 -8.47 13.31
C LEU A 76 -5.89 -9.23 13.80
N ARG A 77 -6.47 -10.13 12.96
CA ARG A 77 -7.62 -10.96 13.37
C ARG A 77 -7.30 -11.94 14.49
N VAL A 78 -6.07 -12.43 14.57
CA VAL A 78 -5.64 -13.27 15.70
C VAL A 78 -5.47 -12.41 16.95
N LEU A 79 -4.83 -11.25 16.86
CA LEU A 79 -4.66 -10.32 17.98
C LEU A 79 -5.99 -9.76 18.51
N THR A 80 -6.98 -9.54 17.63
CA THR A 80 -8.35 -9.14 18.05
C THR A 80 -9.20 -10.31 18.56
N ARG A 81 -8.67 -11.55 18.57
CA ARG A 81 -9.38 -12.78 18.93
C ARG A 81 -10.59 -13.12 18.05
N ILE A 82 -10.71 -12.50 16.86
CA ILE A 82 -11.71 -12.86 15.84
C ILE A 82 -11.42 -14.28 15.31
N THR A 83 -10.14 -14.64 15.24
CA THR A 83 -9.69 -15.96 14.78
C THR A 83 -8.67 -16.55 15.75
N ALA A 84 -8.88 -17.82 16.14
CA ALA A 84 -7.89 -18.54 16.95
C ALA A 84 -6.65 -18.91 16.11
N PRO A 85 -5.43 -18.86 16.67
CA PRO A 85 -4.24 -19.36 16.01
C PRO A 85 -4.31 -20.88 15.82
N THR A 86 -3.55 -21.42 14.88
CA THR A 86 -3.40 -22.86 14.66
C THR A 86 -2.24 -23.41 15.52
N THR A 87 -1.17 -22.64 15.67
CA THR A 87 0.00 -22.94 16.50
C THR A 87 0.43 -21.70 17.26
N GLY A 88 1.21 -21.87 18.32
CA GLY A 88 1.73 -20.78 19.12
C GLY A 88 0.68 -20.12 20.01
N ARG A 89 1.07 -18.99 20.60
CA ARG A 89 0.20 -18.22 21.51
C ARG A 89 0.42 -16.71 21.34
N ALA A 90 -0.61 -15.93 21.67
CA ALA A 90 -0.51 -14.49 21.81
C ALA A 90 -1.08 -14.05 23.16
N GLU A 91 -0.30 -13.26 23.90
CA GLU A 91 -0.70 -12.64 25.16
C GLU A 91 -0.93 -11.15 24.90
N ILE A 92 -2.07 -10.64 25.38
CA ILE A 92 -2.47 -9.26 25.20
C ILE A 92 -2.93 -8.71 26.53
N ARG A 93 -2.30 -7.62 26.96
CA ARG A 93 -2.57 -6.96 28.25
C ARG A 93 -3.24 -5.62 28.01
N GLY A 94 -4.52 -5.55 28.32
CA GLY A 94 -5.36 -4.38 28.12
C GLY A 94 -6.53 -4.63 27.18
N ARG A 95 -7.36 -3.62 27.01
CA ARG A 95 -8.51 -3.63 26.13
C ARG A 95 -8.05 -3.30 24.70
N VAL A 96 -8.40 -4.16 23.75
CA VAL A 96 -8.09 -3.96 22.35
C VAL A 96 -9.26 -3.27 21.64
N GLY A 97 -8.99 -2.16 21.00
CA GLY A 97 -9.86 -1.53 20.02
C GLY A 97 -9.37 -1.84 18.61
N SER A 98 -10.28 -2.12 17.71
CA SER A 98 -9.92 -2.45 16.31
C SER A 98 -10.70 -1.58 15.35
N LEU A 99 -10.00 -0.98 14.40
CA LEU A 99 -10.58 -0.27 13.26
C LEU A 99 -10.72 -1.18 12.01
N LEU A 100 -10.52 -2.49 12.15
CA LEU A 100 -10.63 -3.48 11.06
C LEU A 100 -12.03 -3.55 10.45
N GLU A 101 -13.06 -3.30 11.24
CA GLU A 101 -14.45 -3.51 10.87
C GLU A 101 -15.28 -2.24 11.07
N VAL A 102 -14.76 -1.11 10.58
CA VAL A 102 -15.48 0.18 10.64
C VAL A 102 -16.84 0.07 9.96
N GLY A 103 -17.90 0.35 10.70
CA GLY A 103 -19.28 0.24 10.24
C GLY A 103 -19.92 -1.13 10.45
N THR A 104 -19.19 -2.13 10.90
CA THR A 104 -19.81 -3.40 11.33
C THR A 104 -20.71 -3.15 12.52
N GLY A 105 -21.95 -3.60 12.44
CA GLY A 105 -22.98 -3.39 13.49
C GLY A 105 -23.87 -2.17 13.25
N PHE A 106 -23.70 -1.40 12.17
CA PHE A 106 -24.70 -0.41 11.80
C PHE A 106 -25.97 -1.09 11.30
N HIS A 107 -27.11 -0.65 11.83
CA HIS A 107 -28.41 -1.16 11.40
C HIS A 107 -29.05 -0.17 10.42
N PRO A 108 -29.41 -0.60 9.19
CA PRO A 108 -29.86 0.30 8.13
C PRO A 108 -31.17 1.06 8.45
N GLU A 109 -32.06 0.48 9.26
CA GLU A 109 -33.32 1.11 9.65
C GLU A 109 -33.18 2.11 10.81
N LEU A 110 -32.09 2.07 11.55
CA LEU A 110 -31.84 3.01 12.64
C LEU A 110 -31.27 4.33 12.12
N THR A 111 -31.53 5.40 12.85
CA THR A 111 -30.98 6.72 12.60
C THR A 111 -29.45 6.76 12.85
N GLY A 112 -28.76 7.78 12.36
CA GLY A 112 -27.34 8.00 12.69
C GLY A 112 -27.09 8.06 14.18
N ARG A 113 -27.96 8.75 14.92
CA ARG A 113 -27.92 8.85 16.39
C ARG A 113 -27.96 7.48 17.06
N GLU A 114 -28.94 6.65 16.70
CA GLU A 114 -29.11 5.32 17.26
C GLU A 114 -27.95 4.41 16.90
N ASN A 115 -27.40 4.53 15.67
CA ASN A 115 -26.23 3.79 15.23
C ASN A 115 -24.94 4.20 15.97
N VAL A 116 -24.76 5.47 16.37
CA VAL A 116 -23.64 5.87 17.23
C VAL A 116 -23.67 5.10 18.55
N PHE A 117 -24.84 4.98 19.19
CA PHE A 117 -24.97 4.22 20.43
C PHE A 117 -24.81 2.71 20.21
N LEU A 118 -25.39 2.16 19.15
CA LEU A 118 -25.29 0.74 18.83
C LEU A 118 -23.85 0.35 18.50
N ASN A 119 -23.21 1.06 17.60
CA ASN A 119 -21.83 0.78 17.18
C ASN A 119 -20.83 1.01 18.31
N GLY A 120 -20.97 2.12 19.08
CA GLY A 120 -20.13 2.36 20.25
C GLY A 120 -20.23 1.22 21.28
N ALA A 121 -21.43 0.67 21.50
CA ALA A 121 -21.61 -0.48 22.38
C ALA A 121 -20.99 -1.77 21.81
N VAL A 122 -21.11 -2.03 20.50
CA VAL A 122 -20.46 -3.16 19.80
C VAL A 122 -18.93 -3.06 19.91
N LEU A 123 -18.38 -1.86 19.80
CA LEU A 123 -16.93 -1.59 19.94
C LEU A 123 -16.46 -1.56 21.41
N GLY A 124 -17.36 -1.84 22.38
CA GLY A 124 -17.02 -1.99 23.78
C GLY A 124 -17.07 -0.71 24.63
N MET A 125 -17.63 0.39 24.12
CA MET A 125 -17.87 1.61 24.89
C MET A 125 -19.04 1.42 25.85
N LYS A 126 -18.89 1.96 27.06
CA LYS A 126 -20.02 2.03 28.01
C LYS A 126 -21.00 3.14 27.57
N ARG A 127 -22.30 2.95 27.80
CA ARG A 127 -23.32 3.94 27.40
C ARG A 127 -23.02 5.36 27.90
N ARG A 128 -22.50 5.50 29.13
CA ARG A 128 -22.10 6.81 29.70
C ARG A 128 -20.90 7.42 28.93
N GLU A 129 -20.00 6.60 28.44
CA GLU A 129 -18.85 7.02 27.63
C GLU A 129 -19.33 7.54 26.28
N ILE A 130 -20.20 6.78 25.57
CA ILE A 130 -20.79 7.21 24.30
C ILE A 130 -21.53 8.53 24.50
N GLN A 131 -22.33 8.67 25.55
CA GLN A 131 -23.10 9.88 25.80
C GLN A 131 -22.21 11.11 26.04
N ARG A 132 -21.08 10.94 26.72
CA ARG A 132 -20.11 12.02 26.98
C ARG A 132 -19.41 12.48 25.69
N LYS A 133 -19.11 11.56 24.81
CA LYS A 133 -18.38 11.80 23.56
C LYS A 133 -19.29 12.04 22.33
N PHE A 134 -20.60 12.02 22.55
CA PHE A 134 -21.57 12.03 21.47
C PHE A 134 -21.44 13.24 20.57
N ASP A 135 -21.32 14.43 21.15
CA ASP A 135 -21.23 15.68 20.40
C ASP A 135 -19.91 15.76 19.62
N ASP A 136 -18.80 15.33 20.20
CA ASP A 136 -17.50 15.25 19.54
C ASP A 136 -17.53 14.27 18.36
N ILE A 137 -18.17 13.11 18.52
CA ILE A 137 -18.34 12.12 17.43
C ILE A 137 -19.14 12.72 16.27
N VAL A 138 -20.23 13.42 16.58
CA VAL A 138 -21.10 14.04 15.58
C VAL A 138 -20.36 15.16 14.84
N GLU A 139 -19.66 16.01 15.56
CA GLU A 139 -18.87 17.11 15.01
C GLU A 139 -17.75 16.55 14.11
N PHE A 140 -17.00 15.55 14.58
CA PHE A 140 -15.94 14.90 13.81
C PHE A 140 -16.48 14.29 12.52
N SER A 141 -17.66 13.70 12.53
CA SER A 141 -18.28 13.11 11.35
C SER A 141 -18.72 14.14 10.29
N GLY A 142 -19.06 15.35 10.72
CA GLY A 142 -19.59 16.41 9.87
C GLY A 142 -20.97 16.13 9.26
N ILE A 143 -21.74 15.19 9.84
CA ILE A 143 -23.08 14.81 9.33
C ILE A 143 -24.25 15.26 10.23
N GLY A 144 -24.02 16.21 11.11
CA GLY A 144 -24.96 16.61 12.15
C GLY A 144 -26.40 16.86 11.66
N GLN A 145 -26.57 17.49 10.49
CA GLN A 145 -27.89 17.74 9.89
C GLN A 145 -28.66 16.47 9.48
N PHE A 146 -27.99 15.34 9.31
CA PHE A 146 -28.60 14.06 8.91
C PHE A 146 -28.72 13.06 10.07
N LEU A 147 -28.33 13.46 11.27
CA LEU A 147 -28.18 12.57 12.44
C LEU A 147 -29.46 11.78 12.78
N ASP A 148 -30.62 12.40 12.60
CA ASP A 148 -31.93 11.79 12.88
C ASP A 148 -32.57 11.13 11.63
N THR A 149 -31.78 10.94 10.56
CA THR A 149 -32.19 10.22 9.35
C THR A 149 -31.70 8.76 9.42
N PRO A 150 -32.50 7.76 9.00
CA PRO A 150 -32.07 6.37 8.91
C PRO A 150 -30.86 6.21 7.98
N VAL A 151 -29.85 5.42 8.42
CA VAL A 151 -28.55 5.32 7.70
C VAL A 151 -28.68 4.64 6.31
N LYS A 152 -29.75 3.92 6.03
CA LYS A 152 -30.05 3.43 4.66
C LYS A 152 -30.19 4.54 3.63
N ARG A 153 -30.42 5.78 4.06
CA ARG A 153 -30.50 6.96 3.20
C ARG A 153 -29.19 7.74 3.10
N TYR A 154 -28.15 7.30 3.80
CA TYR A 154 -26.84 7.93 3.74
C TYR A 154 -26.13 7.59 2.44
N SER A 155 -25.30 8.51 1.96
CA SER A 155 -24.31 8.15 0.96
C SER A 155 -23.26 7.21 1.58
N SER A 156 -22.53 6.46 0.74
CA SER A 156 -21.43 5.61 1.23
C SER A 156 -20.41 6.41 2.03
N GLY A 157 -20.10 7.64 1.61
CA GLY A 157 -19.20 8.54 2.33
C GLY A 157 -19.74 8.94 3.71
N MET A 158 -21.01 9.34 3.83
CA MET A 158 -21.64 9.66 5.12
C MET A 158 -21.63 8.46 6.08
N TYR A 159 -21.96 7.28 5.55
CA TYR A 159 -21.96 6.04 6.32
C TYR A 159 -20.58 5.77 6.95
N VAL A 160 -19.55 5.79 6.11
CA VAL A 160 -18.19 5.50 6.58
C VAL A 160 -17.65 6.61 7.51
N ARG A 161 -17.94 7.87 7.22
CA ARG A 161 -17.55 9.01 8.08
C ARG A 161 -18.15 8.86 9.49
N LEU A 162 -19.45 8.51 9.62
CA LEU A 162 -20.06 8.30 10.94
C LEU A 162 -19.44 7.10 11.65
N ALA A 163 -19.30 5.97 10.95
CA ALA A 163 -18.75 4.76 11.53
C ALA A 163 -17.31 4.95 12.02
N PHE A 164 -16.47 5.62 11.21
CA PHE A 164 -15.09 5.94 11.59
C PHE A 164 -15.07 6.93 12.79
N SER A 165 -15.97 7.91 12.82
CA SER A 165 -16.03 8.88 13.92
C SER A 165 -16.30 8.20 15.25
N VAL A 166 -17.18 7.19 15.30
CA VAL A 166 -17.38 6.40 16.52
C VAL A 166 -16.10 5.66 16.90
N ALA A 167 -15.46 5.00 15.94
CA ALA A 167 -14.25 4.23 16.17
C ALA A 167 -13.05 5.10 16.57
N ALA A 168 -12.90 6.30 16.01
CA ALA A 168 -11.85 7.26 16.36
C ALA A 168 -12.00 7.86 17.75
N HIS A 169 -13.16 7.71 18.39
CA HIS A 169 -13.41 8.15 19.77
C HIS A 169 -13.36 7.01 20.79
N LEU A 170 -12.96 5.81 20.36
CA LEU A 170 -12.56 4.76 21.28
C LEU A 170 -11.30 5.18 22.05
N GLU A 171 -11.21 4.77 23.29
CA GLU A 171 -10.02 4.97 24.14
C GLU A 171 -9.57 3.61 24.70
N PRO A 172 -9.12 2.67 23.86
CA PRO A 172 -8.54 1.42 24.32
C PRO A 172 -7.09 1.64 24.75
N GLU A 173 -6.54 0.71 25.51
CA GLU A 173 -5.12 0.66 25.85
C GLU A 173 -4.27 0.24 24.64
N ILE A 174 -4.85 -0.57 23.74
CA ILE A 174 -4.21 -1.08 22.51
C ILE A 174 -5.16 -0.81 21.34
N LEU A 175 -4.68 -0.10 20.32
CA LEU A 175 -5.43 0.20 19.10
C LEU A 175 -4.83 -0.52 17.91
N LEU A 176 -5.64 -1.26 17.17
CA LEU A 176 -5.27 -1.91 15.92
C LEU A 176 -5.93 -1.18 14.75
N VAL A 177 -5.12 -0.59 13.89
CA VAL A 177 -5.56 0.23 12.76
C VAL A 177 -5.21 -0.50 11.48
N ASP A 178 -6.22 -0.80 10.66
CA ASP A 178 -6.02 -1.34 9.31
C ASP A 178 -6.26 -0.22 8.28
N GLU A 179 -5.83 -0.40 7.08
CA GLU A 179 -5.86 0.43 5.87
C GLU A 179 -7.07 1.39 5.67
N VAL A 180 -8.06 1.35 6.57
CA VAL A 180 -9.34 2.07 6.51
C VAL A 180 -9.20 3.60 6.57
N LEU A 181 -7.99 4.16 6.79
CA LEU A 181 -7.77 5.61 6.83
C LEU A 181 -7.92 6.31 5.47
N ALA A 182 -7.95 5.56 4.36
CA ALA A 182 -8.14 6.11 3.01
C ALA A 182 -9.60 6.45 2.67
N VAL A 183 -10.50 6.51 3.66
CA VAL A 183 -11.94 6.68 3.44
C VAL A 183 -12.39 8.13 3.68
N GLY A 184 -13.31 8.59 2.83
CA GLY A 184 -13.84 9.95 2.88
C GLY A 184 -13.10 10.92 1.96
N ASP A 185 -13.36 12.22 2.10
CA ASP A 185 -12.65 13.27 1.38
C ASP A 185 -11.30 13.62 2.04
N ALA A 186 -10.47 14.36 1.33
CA ALA A 186 -9.12 14.74 1.80
C ALA A 186 -9.12 15.51 3.13
N GLU A 187 -10.21 16.22 3.46
CA GLU A 187 -10.34 16.94 4.73
C GLU A 187 -10.62 15.96 5.88
N PHE A 188 -11.51 15.01 5.66
CA PHE A 188 -11.80 13.97 6.64
C PHE A 188 -10.59 13.06 6.90
N GLN A 189 -9.86 12.68 5.83
CA GLN A 189 -8.62 11.90 5.97
C GLN A 189 -7.57 12.63 6.82
N ARG A 190 -7.38 13.93 6.62
CA ARG A 190 -6.47 14.74 7.47
C ARG A 190 -6.89 14.75 8.92
N ARG A 191 -8.19 14.85 9.23
CA ARG A 191 -8.70 14.76 10.60
C ARG A 191 -8.47 13.38 11.22
N CYS A 192 -8.63 12.32 10.42
CA CYS A 192 -8.35 10.96 10.86
C CYS A 192 -6.87 10.77 11.21
N LEU A 193 -5.95 11.25 10.36
CA LEU A 193 -4.51 11.18 10.61
C LEU A 193 -4.12 11.97 11.88
N GLY A 194 -4.58 13.22 12.02
CA GLY A 194 -4.31 13.99 13.24
C GLY A 194 -4.81 13.28 14.51
N ARG A 195 -5.98 12.60 14.43
CA ARG A 195 -6.47 11.82 15.58
C ARG A 195 -5.58 10.61 15.89
N MET A 196 -4.94 10.01 14.88
CA MET A 196 -3.98 8.91 15.10
C MET A 196 -2.67 9.40 15.72
N GLU A 197 -2.20 10.60 15.34
CA GLU A 197 -1.07 11.28 16.00
C GLU A 197 -1.35 11.50 17.47
N ASP A 198 -2.53 12.05 17.82
CA ASP A 198 -2.97 12.24 19.22
C ASP A 198 -2.95 10.92 20.01
N PHE A 199 -3.30 9.78 19.38
CA PHE A 199 -3.24 8.48 20.04
C PHE A 199 -1.80 8.08 20.38
N GLY A 200 -0.84 8.25 19.47
CA GLY A 200 0.57 7.99 19.72
C GLY A 200 1.12 8.86 20.86
N GLU A 201 0.87 10.18 20.80
CA GLU A 201 1.32 11.13 21.81
C GLU A 201 0.70 10.89 23.19
N SER A 202 -0.49 10.30 23.26
CA SER A 202 -1.16 9.96 24.53
C SER A 202 -0.57 8.74 25.24
N GLY A 203 0.53 8.14 24.72
CA GLY A 203 1.21 6.99 25.29
C GLY A 203 0.42 5.69 25.17
N ARG A 204 -0.46 5.56 24.18
CA ARG A 204 -1.22 4.34 23.89
C ARG A 204 -0.45 3.46 22.93
N THR A 205 -0.66 2.15 23.06
CA THR A 205 -0.05 1.18 22.14
C THR A 205 -0.85 1.10 20.85
N VAL A 206 -0.19 1.27 19.71
CA VAL A 206 -0.85 1.22 18.40
C VAL A 206 -0.11 0.24 17.48
N ILE A 207 -0.85 -0.66 16.82
CA ILE A 207 -0.36 -1.37 15.63
C ILE A 207 -1.05 -0.79 14.41
N PHE A 208 -0.25 -0.26 13.51
CA PHE A 208 -0.71 0.48 12.35
C PHE A 208 -0.38 -0.28 11.05
N VAL A 209 -1.41 -0.68 10.29
CA VAL A 209 -1.26 -1.28 8.96
C VAL A 209 -1.63 -0.27 7.91
N SER A 210 -0.72 0.03 6.99
CA SER A 210 -0.99 0.94 5.88
C SER A 210 -0.20 0.53 4.64
N HIS A 211 -0.75 0.83 3.47
CA HIS A 211 -0.01 0.80 2.21
C HIS A 211 0.74 2.12 1.93
N ASN A 212 0.42 3.17 2.66
CA ASN A 212 1.13 4.44 2.57
C ASN A 212 2.38 4.39 3.45
N MET A 213 3.53 4.13 2.82
CA MET A 213 4.82 4.03 3.52
C MET A 213 5.26 5.34 4.16
N GLN A 214 4.86 6.48 3.61
CA GLN A 214 5.12 7.78 4.22
C GLN A 214 4.39 7.93 5.56
N THR A 215 3.12 7.51 5.63
CA THR A 215 2.34 7.50 6.88
C THR A 215 3.00 6.58 7.92
N ILE A 216 3.47 5.40 7.53
CA ILE A 216 4.20 4.48 8.42
C ILE A 216 5.49 5.14 8.95
N ALA A 217 6.29 5.75 8.06
CA ALA A 217 7.54 6.40 8.45
C ALA A 217 7.35 7.64 9.35
N GLN A 218 6.20 8.32 9.26
CA GLN A 218 5.88 9.50 10.06
C GLN A 218 5.24 9.17 11.40
N LEU A 219 4.34 8.18 11.44
CA LEU A 219 3.55 7.87 12.65
C LEU A 219 4.19 6.79 13.53
N CYS A 220 5.06 5.95 12.99
CA CYS A 220 5.59 4.80 13.70
C CYS A 220 7.09 4.96 13.93
N ASP A 221 7.54 4.79 15.18
CA ASP A 221 8.98 4.75 15.49
C ASP A 221 9.63 3.44 15.02
N ARG A 222 8.86 2.36 15.01
CA ARG A 222 9.30 1.02 14.64
C ARG A 222 8.32 0.40 13.65
N ALA A 223 8.84 -0.42 12.74
CA ALA A 223 8.02 -1.20 11.82
C ALA A 223 8.48 -2.65 11.75
N MET A 224 7.54 -3.54 11.41
CA MET A 224 7.77 -4.95 11.13
C MET A 224 7.36 -5.27 9.70
N LEU A 225 8.24 -5.93 8.95
CA LEU A 225 7.98 -6.39 7.59
C LEU A 225 7.52 -7.85 7.63
N LEU A 226 6.32 -8.08 7.11
CA LEU A 226 5.73 -9.42 6.98
C LEU A 226 5.80 -9.89 5.52
N GLU A 227 6.39 -11.07 5.28
CA GLU A 227 6.43 -11.73 3.97
C GLU A 227 6.10 -13.22 4.09
N GLY A 228 5.20 -13.72 3.22
CA GLY A 228 4.84 -15.14 3.21
C GLY A 228 4.34 -15.69 4.55
N GLY A 229 3.79 -14.83 5.41
CA GLY A 229 3.30 -15.19 6.73
C GLY A 229 4.35 -15.21 7.85
N THR A 230 5.58 -14.73 7.60
CA THR A 230 6.68 -14.63 8.59
C THR A 230 7.13 -13.19 8.75
N VAL A 231 7.64 -12.80 9.92
CA VAL A 231 8.31 -11.52 10.13
C VAL A 231 9.75 -11.65 9.62
N VAL A 232 10.11 -10.93 8.58
CA VAL A 232 11.42 -11.00 7.94
C VAL A 232 12.36 -9.86 8.34
N ALA A 233 11.80 -8.74 8.82
CA ALA A 233 12.57 -7.62 9.35
C ALA A 233 11.76 -6.88 10.42
N ASP A 234 12.48 -6.31 11.40
CA ASP A 234 11.94 -5.60 12.54
C ASP A 234 12.96 -4.56 13.01
N GLY A 235 12.57 -3.29 13.08
CA GLY A 235 13.50 -2.22 13.44
C GLY A 235 12.91 -0.82 13.25
N PRO A 236 13.75 0.23 13.23
CA PRO A 236 13.32 1.61 13.00
C PRO A 236 12.47 1.74 11.73
N SER A 237 11.35 2.43 11.81
CA SER A 237 10.38 2.52 10.72
C SER A 237 10.98 2.98 9.39
N PRO A 238 11.86 4.01 9.31
CA PRO A 238 12.46 4.42 8.04
C PRO A 238 13.28 3.32 7.38
N ASP A 239 14.03 2.52 8.16
CA ASP A 239 14.91 1.47 7.64
C ASP A 239 14.09 0.30 7.09
N ILE A 240 13.02 -0.09 7.82
CA ILE A 240 12.14 -1.18 7.40
C ILE A 240 11.30 -0.78 6.19
N VAL A 241 10.84 0.48 6.12
CA VAL A 241 10.17 1.02 4.94
C VAL A 241 11.10 1.00 3.73
N ALA A 242 12.36 1.42 3.89
CA ALA A 242 13.35 1.35 2.81
C ALA A 242 13.58 -0.09 2.34
N THR A 243 13.72 -1.05 3.28
CA THR A 243 13.87 -2.48 2.98
C THR A 243 12.65 -3.02 2.24
N TYR A 244 11.44 -2.68 2.68
CA TYR A 244 10.20 -3.09 2.03
C TYR A 244 10.11 -2.55 0.60
N LEU A 245 10.38 -1.25 0.40
CA LEU A 245 10.36 -0.63 -0.92
C LEU A 245 11.38 -1.29 -1.86
N GLN A 246 12.56 -1.66 -1.35
CA GLN A 246 13.55 -2.43 -2.11
C GLN A 246 13.05 -3.84 -2.44
N SER A 247 12.34 -4.51 -1.55
CA SER A 247 11.83 -5.88 -1.76
C SER A 247 10.60 -5.92 -2.68
N VAL A 248 9.72 -4.92 -2.59
CA VAL A 248 8.50 -4.81 -3.42
C VAL A 248 8.83 -4.38 -4.84
N HIS A 249 9.74 -3.44 -4.97
CA HIS A 249 10.26 -3.00 -6.26
C HIS A 249 11.41 -3.89 -6.74
N GLY A 250 11.34 -5.18 -6.44
CA GLY A 250 12.26 -6.32 -6.68
C GLY A 250 13.16 -6.34 -7.92
N SER A 251 13.15 -5.29 -8.68
CA SER A 251 14.11 -4.91 -9.67
C SER A 251 14.89 -3.73 -9.10
N GLY A 252 16.08 -3.95 -8.60
CA GLY A 252 17.02 -2.85 -8.38
C GLY A 252 17.14 -1.99 -9.64
N SER A 253 18.20 -1.25 -9.79
CA SER A 253 18.46 -0.41 -10.97
C SER A 253 18.59 -1.18 -12.30
N HIS A 254 18.42 -2.52 -12.29
CA HIS A 254 18.55 -3.38 -13.46
C HIS A 254 17.66 -4.62 -13.37
N GLN A 255 16.90 -4.88 -14.42
CA GLN A 255 16.15 -6.12 -14.65
C GLN A 255 16.49 -6.70 -16.02
N GLN A 256 16.65 -8.02 -16.12
CA GLN A 256 17.02 -8.70 -17.35
C GLN A 256 16.24 -10.00 -17.51
N TRP A 257 15.87 -10.33 -18.75
CA TRP A 257 15.24 -11.59 -19.14
C TRP A 257 16.16 -12.34 -20.10
N PRO A 258 17.02 -13.24 -19.57
CA PRO A 258 17.97 -14.01 -20.40
C PRO A 258 17.27 -14.95 -21.36
N ASP A 259 16.17 -15.56 -20.92
CA ASP A 259 15.33 -16.42 -21.76
C ASP A 259 14.19 -15.61 -22.39
N LEU A 260 14.25 -15.47 -23.72
CA LEU A 260 13.19 -14.77 -24.47
C LEU A 260 11.84 -15.50 -24.43
N ALA A 261 11.81 -16.81 -24.16
CA ALA A 261 10.56 -17.55 -24.05
C ALA A 261 9.75 -17.14 -22.82
N GLU A 262 10.44 -16.78 -21.73
CA GLU A 262 9.85 -16.32 -20.48
C GLU A 262 9.73 -14.78 -20.39
N ALA A 263 10.38 -14.05 -21.32
CA ALA A 263 10.37 -12.60 -21.32
C ALA A 263 8.97 -12.05 -21.64
N PRO A 264 8.55 -10.95 -20.97
CA PRO A 264 7.30 -10.28 -21.31
C PRO A 264 7.25 -9.88 -22.78
N GLY A 265 6.12 -10.13 -23.43
CA GLY A 265 5.93 -9.75 -24.82
C GLY A 265 4.97 -10.66 -25.58
N ASP A 266 4.83 -10.38 -26.87
CA ASP A 266 4.00 -11.12 -27.80
C ASP A 266 4.85 -11.77 -28.93
N ASP A 267 4.21 -12.07 -30.06
CA ASP A 267 4.86 -12.61 -31.27
C ASP A 267 5.58 -11.54 -32.10
N LEU A 268 5.46 -10.27 -31.77
CA LEU A 268 6.12 -9.16 -32.46
C LEU A 268 7.36 -8.67 -31.71
N ALA A 269 7.24 -8.43 -30.40
CA ALA A 269 8.33 -7.90 -29.59
C ALA A 269 8.35 -8.46 -28.17
N ARG A 270 9.56 -8.67 -27.63
CA ARG A 270 9.80 -9.12 -26.27
C ARG A 270 10.80 -8.26 -25.55
N MET A 271 10.60 -8.06 -24.24
CA MET A 271 11.53 -7.33 -23.39
C MET A 271 12.82 -8.15 -23.23
N ARG A 272 13.96 -7.49 -23.18
CA ARG A 272 15.28 -8.10 -22.95
C ARG A 272 15.92 -7.64 -21.66
N SER A 273 15.89 -6.32 -21.43
CA SER A 273 16.45 -5.72 -20.22
C SER A 273 15.86 -4.34 -19.98
N VAL A 274 15.88 -3.90 -18.73
CA VAL A 274 15.65 -2.51 -18.34
C VAL A 274 16.70 -2.14 -17.31
N ARG A 275 17.34 -0.97 -17.44
CA ARG A 275 18.30 -0.50 -16.45
C ARG A 275 18.27 1.01 -16.31
N VAL A 276 18.59 1.46 -15.10
CA VAL A 276 18.83 2.87 -14.79
C VAL A 276 20.30 3.16 -15.05
N VAL A 277 20.59 4.18 -15.82
CA VAL A 277 21.96 4.55 -16.17
C VAL A 277 22.24 6.02 -15.90
N ASP A 278 23.43 6.33 -15.49
CA ASP A 278 23.95 7.69 -15.41
C ASP A 278 24.36 8.23 -16.82
N GLU A 279 24.91 9.44 -16.86
CA GLU A 279 25.35 10.09 -18.09
C GLU A 279 26.47 9.34 -18.81
N ASP A 280 27.25 8.53 -18.11
CA ASP A 280 28.32 7.69 -18.64
C ASP A 280 27.82 6.31 -19.09
N GLY A 281 26.51 6.03 -18.95
CA GLY A 281 25.87 4.74 -19.29
C GLY A 281 26.14 3.64 -18.26
N VAL A 282 26.61 3.99 -17.06
CA VAL A 282 26.84 3.04 -15.97
C VAL A 282 25.54 2.81 -15.20
N THR A 283 25.23 1.54 -14.90
CA THR A 283 24.04 1.19 -14.13
C THR A 283 24.16 1.74 -12.70
N THR A 284 23.17 2.51 -12.26
CA THR A 284 23.17 3.14 -10.95
C THR A 284 21.82 2.96 -10.23
N GLY A 285 21.87 2.81 -8.90
CA GLY A 285 20.68 2.76 -8.02
C GLY A 285 20.43 4.08 -7.28
N ALA A 286 21.36 5.06 -7.40
CA ALA A 286 21.23 6.37 -6.79
C ALA A 286 21.70 7.46 -7.76
N VAL A 287 20.95 8.54 -7.83
CA VAL A 287 21.17 9.64 -8.77
C VAL A 287 21.14 10.97 -8.03
N ASP A 288 22.13 11.80 -8.24
CA ASP A 288 22.10 13.20 -7.82
C ASP A 288 21.09 13.96 -8.72
N VAL A 289 20.19 14.70 -8.11
CA VAL A 289 19.10 15.44 -8.80
C VAL A 289 19.64 16.43 -9.86
N ARG A 290 20.90 16.85 -9.73
CA ARG A 290 21.58 17.79 -10.64
C ARG A 290 22.06 17.15 -11.95
N HIS A 291 22.06 15.82 -12.02
CA HIS A 291 22.52 15.07 -13.18
C HIS A 291 21.33 14.39 -13.91
N PRO A 292 21.43 14.19 -15.23
CA PRO A 292 20.42 13.44 -15.96
C PRO A 292 20.47 11.97 -15.58
N VAL A 293 19.33 11.29 -15.66
CA VAL A 293 19.23 9.84 -15.49
C VAL A 293 18.57 9.20 -16.69
N GLY A 294 19.17 8.14 -17.23
CA GLY A 294 18.67 7.38 -18.35
C GLY A 294 17.89 6.14 -17.91
N ILE A 295 16.74 5.91 -18.51
CA ILE A 295 16.02 4.63 -18.43
C ILE A 295 16.25 3.91 -19.75
N GLU A 296 17.15 2.93 -19.74
CA GLU A 296 17.53 2.14 -20.91
C GLU A 296 16.62 0.90 -21.00
N ILE A 297 16.01 0.71 -22.16
CA ILE A 297 15.06 -0.37 -22.46
C ILE A 297 15.62 -1.19 -23.61
N GLY A 298 16.07 -2.40 -23.32
CA GLY A 298 16.47 -3.40 -24.31
C GLY A 298 15.28 -4.29 -24.67
N PHE A 299 15.02 -4.48 -25.97
CA PHE A 299 13.96 -5.34 -26.46
C PHE A 299 14.33 -6.01 -27.77
N VAL A 300 13.66 -7.10 -28.08
CA VAL A 300 13.89 -7.88 -29.34
C VAL A 300 12.65 -7.79 -30.19
N VAL A 301 12.82 -7.36 -31.42
CA VAL A 301 11.81 -7.46 -32.50
C VAL A 301 11.92 -8.80 -33.13
N LEU A 302 10.89 -9.64 -33.06
CA LEU A 302 10.91 -11.04 -33.57
C LEU A 302 10.57 -11.15 -35.03
N ARG A 303 9.76 -10.24 -35.56
CA ARG A 303 9.36 -10.21 -36.97
C ARG A 303 9.04 -8.79 -37.42
N ALA A 304 9.04 -8.58 -38.73
CA ALA A 304 8.56 -7.30 -39.28
C ALA A 304 7.11 -7.04 -38.92
N GLY A 305 6.80 -5.79 -38.59
CA GLY A 305 5.49 -5.38 -38.12
C GLY A 305 5.28 -3.88 -38.22
N PRO A 306 4.29 -3.33 -37.51
CA PRO A 306 4.07 -1.89 -37.42
C PRO A 306 5.24 -1.18 -36.73
N PRO A 307 5.36 0.14 -36.88
CA PRO A 307 6.30 0.95 -36.10
C PRO A 307 6.09 0.77 -34.59
N LEU A 308 7.18 0.59 -33.87
CA LEU A 308 7.18 0.37 -32.41
C LEU A 308 7.74 1.58 -31.68
N VAL A 309 7.07 1.99 -30.61
CA VAL A 309 7.41 3.18 -29.83
C VAL A 309 7.64 2.80 -28.36
N PRO A 310 8.81 3.11 -27.78
CA PRO A 310 9.05 2.95 -26.37
C PRO A 310 8.33 4.01 -25.53
N LYS A 311 7.87 3.60 -24.36
CA LYS A 311 7.17 4.45 -23.40
C LYS A 311 7.63 4.13 -21.99
N ILE A 312 7.79 5.16 -21.17
CA ILE A 312 8.00 5.04 -19.73
C ILE A 312 6.86 5.70 -18.97
N LYS A 313 6.62 5.22 -17.75
CA LYS A 313 5.75 5.86 -16.78
C LYS A 313 6.49 5.89 -15.44
N VAL A 314 6.67 7.06 -14.91
CA VAL A 314 7.49 7.31 -13.73
C VAL A 314 6.59 7.63 -12.54
N TYR A 315 6.90 7.03 -11.41
CA TYR A 315 6.18 7.17 -10.16
C TYR A 315 7.08 7.70 -9.06
N ASP A 316 6.52 8.46 -8.16
CA ASP A 316 7.21 8.91 -6.96
C ASP A 316 7.21 7.84 -5.86
N LYS A 317 7.83 8.16 -4.73
CA LYS A 317 7.91 7.29 -3.54
C LYS A 317 6.55 6.88 -2.95
N ASN A 318 5.46 7.57 -3.28
CA ASN A 318 4.11 7.27 -2.81
C ASN A 318 3.33 6.40 -3.81
N GLY A 319 3.91 6.13 -4.99
CA GLY A 319 3.23 5.47 -6.10
C GLY A 319 2.37 6.42 -6.95
N ASP A 320 2.49 7.74 -6.74
CA ASP A 320 1.82 8.73 -7.56
C ASP A 320 2.57 8.92 -8.88
N VAL A 321 1.81 9.06 -9.98
CA VAL A 321 2.40 9.25 -11.31
C VAL A 321 3.07 10.60 -11.39
N ALA A 322 4.40 10.62 -11.51
CA ALA A 322 5.17 11.82 -11.76
C ALA A 322 4.93 12.33 -13.18
N PHE A 323 5.12 11.47 -14.16
CA PHE A 323 4.83 11.75 -15.57
C PHE A 323 4.83 10.46 -16.41
N ASN A 324 4.32 10.60 -17.65
CA ASN A 324 4.46 9.62 -18.72
C ASN A 324 5.27 10.25 -19.85
N ALA A 325 6.18 9.48 -20.45
CA ALA A 325 6.92 9.92 -21.63
C ALA A 325 6.93 8.82 -22.69
N MET A 326 6.88 9.23 -23.94
CA MET A 326 6.95 8.37 -25.11
C MET A 326 7.87 9.06 -26.11
N ASP A 327 8.73 8.30 -26.79
CA ASP A 327 9.58 8.87 -27.82
C ASP A 327 8.72 9.24 -29.05
N VAL A 328 8.71 10.52 -29.38
CA VAL A 328 7.94 11.09 -30.51
C VAL A 328 8.83 11.41 -31.72
N HIS A 329 10.09 10.93 -31.71
CA HIS A 329 11.00 11.17 -32.82
C HIS A 329 10.50 10.48 -34.09
N PRO A 330 10.59 11.13 -35.29
CA PRO A 330 10.11 10.57 -36.56
C PRO A 330 10.67 9.18 -36.92
N ARG A 331 11.84 8.78 -36.41
CA ARG A 331 12.41 7.43 -36.59
C ARG A 331 11.46 6.31 -36.17
N TRP A 332 10.55 6.57 -35.20
CA TRP A 332 9.57 5.61 -34.73
C TRP A 332 8.33 5.49 -35.62
N LEU A 333 8.27 6.24 -36.72
CA LEU A 333 7.23 6.09 -37.75
C LEU A 333 7.60 4.99 -38.75
N GLU A 334 8.83 4.51 -38.74
CA GLU A 334 9.29 3.42 -39.60
C GLU A 334 9.33 2.10 -38.82
N PRO A 335 8.96 0.97 -39.45
CA PRO A 335 9.10 -0.35 -38.85
C PRO A 335 10.55 -0.66 -38.50
N LEU A 336 10.78 -1.22 -37.32
CA LEU A 336 12.07 -1.70 -36.89
C LEU A 336 12.36 -3.05 -37.56
N ALA A 337 13.63 -3.27 -37.96
CA ALA A 337 14.08 -4.56 -38.43
C ALA A 337 14.06 -5.61 -37.31
N PRO A 338 13.82 -6.91 -37.61
CA PRO A 338 14.00 -7.97 -36.61
C PRO A 338 15.42 -7.96 -36.04
N GLY A 339 15.52 -8.12 -34.70
CA GLY A 339 16.79 -8.08 -33.96
C GLY A 339 16.68 -7.38 -32.62
N GLU A 340 17.82 -7.23 -31.94
CA GLU A 340 17.91 -6.52 -30.65
C GLU A 340 17.96 -5.00 -30.86
N HIS A 341 17.19 -4.30 -30.06
CA HIS A 341 17.09 -2.83 -30.03
C HIS A 341 17.24 -2.32 -28.63
N VAL A 342 17.78 -1.11 -28.50
CA VAL A 342 17.90 -0.38 -27.23
C VAL A 342 17.36 1.01 -27.43
N ALA A 343 16.52 1.45 -26.50
CA ALA A 343 16.01 2.81 -26.41
C ALA A 343 16.31 3.37 -25.02
N THR A 344 16.80 4.61 -24.95
CA THR A 344 17.06 5.27 -23.66
C THR A 344 16.24 6.53 -23.56
N ALA A 345 15.43 6.61 -22.50
CA ALA A 345 14.69 7.81 -22.11
C ALA A 345 15.51 8.61 -21.10
N TRP A 346 15.99 9.78 -21.47
CA TRP A 346 16.75 10.65 -20.60
C TRP A 346 15.81 11.59 -19.83
N ILE A 347 15.78 11.44 -18.51
CA ILE A 347 15.10 12.35 -17.58
C ILE A 347 16.06 13.50 -17.28
N PRO A 348 15.67 14.76 -17.53
CA PRO A 348 16.57 15.89 -17.35
C PRO A 348 16.87 16.13 -15.87
N PRO A 349 18.00 16.78 -15.55
CA PRO A 349 18.33 17.19 -14.19
C PRO A 349 17.27 18.11 -13.61
N ASN A 350 17.14 18.12 -12.30
CA ASN A 350 16.21 18.98 -11.57
C ASN A 350 14.71 18.82 -11.97
N LEU A 351 14.30 17.64 -12.44
CA LEU A 351 12.90 17.35 -12.71
C LEU A 351 12.26 16.52 -11.60
N LEU A 352 12.96 15.50 -11.13
CA LEU A 352 12.44 14.59 -10.11
C LEU A 352 12.59 15.18 -8.70
N ASN A 353 11.66 14.84 -7.81
CA ASN A 353 11.81 15.14 -6.39
C ASN A 353 12.65 14.07 -5.69
N GLU A 354 13.16 14.38 -4.50
CA GLU A 354 13.93 13.45 -3.68
C GLU A 354 13.13 12.23 -3.26
N GLY A 355 13.80 11.09 -3.21
CA GLY A 355 13.28 9.83 -2.71
C GLY A 355 13.33 8.71 -3.75
N LEU A 356 12.64 7.63 -3.44
CA LEU A 356 12.55 6.49 -4.33
C LEU A 356 11.66 6.84 -5.53
N VAL A 357 12.14 6.47 -6.71
CA VAL A 357 11.43 6.57 -7.99
C VAL A 357 11.32 5.19 -8.58
N SER A 358 10.13 4.80 -9.04
CA SER A 358 9.93 3.56 -9.79
C SER A 358 9.43 3.83 -11.21
N VAL A 359 9.71 2.91 -12.13
CA VAL A 359 9.46 3.10 -13.55
C VAL A 359 8.83 1.86 -14.17
N ASP A 360 7.65 2.05 -14.78
CA ASP A 360 7.08 1.09 -15.73
C ASP A 360 7.64 1.40 -17.12
N VAL A 361 7.89 0.37 -17.90
CA VAL A 361 8.31 0.49 -19.29
C VAL A 361 7.43 -0.33 -20.23
N GLY A 362 7.37 0.06 -21.49
CA GLY A 362 6.64 -0.72 -22.48
C GLY A 362 6.96 -0.32 -23.91
N ILE A 363 6.72 -1.24 -24.83
CA ILE A 363 6.84 -1.04 -26.28
C ILE A 363 5.44 -1.15 -26.88
N PHE A 364 5.05 -0.15 -27.66
CA PHE A 364 3.71 0.00 -28.21
C PHE A 364 3.77 0.24 -29.71
N SER A 365 2.72 -0.11 -30.46
CA SER A 365 2.49 0.41 -31.81
C SER A 365 1.37 1.44 -31.80
N MET A 366 1.48 2.42 -32.71
CA MET A 366 0.47 3.43 -32.91
C MET A 366 -0.56 2.96 -33.93
N ALA A 367 -1.74 2.56 -33.45
CA ALA A 367 -2.93 2.36 -34.28
C ALA A 367 -3.94 3.45 -33.89
N ALA A 368 -3.86 4.61 -34.56
CA ALA A 368 -4.68 5.77 -34.23
C ALA A 368 -6.18 5.42 -34.10
N PRO A 369 -6.90 5.83 -33.02
CA PRO A 369 -6.44 6.73 -31.94
C PRO A 369 -5.85 5.99 -30.72
N LYS A 370 -5.53 4.72 -30.78
CA LYS A 370 -5.11 3.91 -29.60
C LYS A 370 -3.68 3.43 -29.74
N LEU A 371 -2.98 3.37 -28.60
CA LEU A 371 -1.74 2.64 -28.45
C LEU A 371 -2.04 1.16 -28.22
N HIS A 372 -1.37 0.28 -28.95
CA HIS A 372 -1.47 -1.16 -28.76
C HIS A 372 -0.18 -1.66 -28.10
N PRO A 373 -0.26 -2.26 -26.87
CA PRO A 373 0.90 -2.78 -26.18
C PRO A 373 1.37 -4.10 -26.82
N HIS A 374 2.67 -4.26 -26.98
CA HIS A 374 3.32 -5.49 -27.43
C HIS A 374 4.13 -6.15 -26.33
N THR A 375 4.82 -5.33 -25.51
CA THR A 375 5.53 -5.80 -24.34
C THR A 375 5.58 -4.71 -23.30
N GLY A 376 5.72 -5.08 -22.01
CA GLY A 376 5.86 -4.14 -20.92
C GLY A 376 6.27 -4.84 -19.63
N ALA A 377 6.94 -4.09 -18.77
CA ALA A 377 7.25 -4.49 -17.41
C ALA A 377 6.80 -3.38 -16.46
N TYR A 378 5.98 -3.76 -15.49
CA TYR A 378 5.55 -2.89 -14.39
C TYR A 378 6.62 -2.94 -13.30
N ASP A 379 6.89 -1.80 -12.65
CA ASP A 379 7.96 -1.66 -11.66
C ASP A 379 9.29 -2.27 -12.15
N ALA A 380 9.62 -2.00 -13.43
CA ALA A 380 10.74 -2.63 -14.10
C ALA A 380 12.08 -2.29 -13.47
N VAL A 381 12.24 -1.04 -13.05
CA VAL A 381 13.42 -0.55 -12.32
C VAL A 381 13.04 0.50 -11.30
N SER A 382 13.89 0.66 -10.28
CA SER A 382 13.78 1.72 -9.29
C SER A 382 15.14 2.30 -8.93
N PHE A 383 15.17 3.56 -8.50
CA PHE A 383 16.38 4.26 -8.10
C PHE A 383 16.06 5.37 -7.10
N HIS A 384 17.07 5.80 -6.34
CA HIS A 384 16.96 6.89 -5.39
C HIS A 384 17.46 8.20 -5.98
N VAL A 385 16.62 9.23 -5.93
CA VAL A 385 17.01 10.60 -6.25
C VAL A 385 17.47 11.29 -4.95
N GLN A 386 18.68 11.83 -4.97
CA GLN A 386 19.32 12.50 -3.84
C GLN A 386 19.61 13.96 -4.18
N ASP A 387 19.35 14.86 -3.25
CA ASP A 387 19.78 16.26 -3.33
C ASP A 387 20.81 16.51 -2.25
N PRO A 388 22.08 16.82 -2.59
CA PRO A 388 23.12 17.08 -1.59
C PRO A 388 22.89 18.36 -0.78
N GLY A 389 21.95 19.23 -1.20
CA GLY A 389 21.60 20.44 -0.45
C GLY A 389 22.63 21.57 -0.56
N GLU A 390 23.48 21.55 -1.58
CA GLU A 390 24.55 22.55 -1.79
C GLU A 390 24.03 23.88 -2.38
N GLY A 391 22.74 23.98 -2.68
CA GLY A 391 22.07 25.20 -3.11
C GLY A 391 22.00 25.43 -4.62
N ASP A 392 22.54 24.51 -5.43
CA ASP A 392 22.60 24.55 -6.89
C ASP A 392 21.55 23.67 -7.59
N SER A 393 20.65 23.07 -6.82
CA SER A 393 19.46 22.34 -7.31
C SER A 393 18.23 23.24 -7.36
N ALA A 394 17.12 22.75 -7.91
CA ALA A 394 15.83 23.44 -7.92
C ALA A 394 15.29 23.77 -6.51
N ARG A 395 15.84 23.16 -5.47
CA ARG A 395 15.56 23.45 -4.05
C ARG A 395 16.24 24.73 -3.58
N GLY A 396 17.39 25.09 -4.14
CA GLY A 396 18.23 26.15 -3.63
C GLY A 396 18.64 25.88 -2.18
N LEU A 397 18.61 26.91 -1.34
CA LEU A 397 18.97 26.82 0.09
C LEU A 397 17.78 26.40 0.99
N PHE A 398 16.64 26.02 0.43
CA PHE A 398 15.47 25.61 1.22
C PHE A 398 15.70 24.22 1.83
N THR A 399 15.67 24.15 3.15
CA THR A 399 15.93 22.90 3.92
C THR A 399 14.66 22.17 4.36
N GLY A 400 13.47 22.76 4.17
CA GLY A 400 12.19 22.13 4.53
C GLY A 400 11.77 21.03 3.57
N GLN A 401 10.72 20.31 3.91
CA GLN A 401 10.14 19.30 3.04
C GLN A 401 9.58 19.93 1.75
N TRP A 402 10.08 19.49 0.59
CA TRP A 402 9.56 19.92 -0.70
C TRP A 402 8.34 19.08 -1.09
N LYS A 403 7.19 19.76 -1.23
CA LYS A 403 5.92 19.10 -1.63
C LYS A 403 5.82 19.05 -3.15
N GLY A 404 5.29 17.95 -3.68
CA GLY A 404 5.07 17.75 -5.10
C GLY A 404 5.78 16.50 -5.62
N VAL A 405 5.30 16.00 -6.75
CA VAL A 405 5.82 14.78 -7.41
C VAL A 405 7.05 15.10 -8.26
N VAL A 406 7.07 16.29 -8.85
CA VAL A 406 8.20 16.82 -9.63
C VAL A 406 8.66 18.16 -9.06
N ARG A 407 9.92 18.50 -9.34
CA ARG A 407 10.59 19.70 -8.84
C ARG A 407 11.39 20.37 -9.96
N PRO A 408 10.73 20.92 -10.98
CA PRO A 408 11.42 21.51 -12.11
C PRO A 408 12.16 22.80 -11.71
N LEU A 409 13.38 22.95 -12.21
CA LEU A 409 14.11 24.21 -12.15
C LEU A 409 13.57 25.13 -13.25
N LEU A 410 12.82 26.16 -12.84
CA LEU A 410 12.20 27.13 -13.77
C LEU A 410 13.00 28.41 -13.81
N GLU A 411 13.01 29.06 -14.98
CA GLU A 411 13.53 30.42 -15.13
C GLU A 411 12.50 31.44 -14.63
N TRP A 412 12.93 32.38 -13.80
CA TRP A 412 12.07 33.44 -13.25
C TRP A 412 12.54 34.80 -13.76
N THR A 413 11.59 35.60 -14.21
CA THR A 413 11.81 37.03 -14.52
C THR A 413 11.09 37.87 -13.47
N VAL A 414 11.78 38.89 -12.93
CA VAL A 414 11.22 39.83 -11.96
C VAL A 414 11.28 41.23 -12.54
N GLU A 415 10.15 41.89 -12.64
CA GLU A 415 10.04 43.28 -13.06
C GLU A 415 9.46 44.10 -11.90
N GLN A 416 10.12 45.23 -11.58
CA GLN A 416 9.58 46.21 -10.62
C GLN A 416 8.60 47.12 -11.39
N ARG A 417 7.32 47.18 -10.98
CA ARG A 417 6.29 48.05 -11.54
C ARG A 417 6.05 49.27 -10.68
#